data_54daae2eea33170f2a45e7330fe5bc69
#
_entry.id   54daae2eea33170f2a45e7330fe5bc69
#
_cell.length_a   1.000
_cell.length_b   1.000
_cell.length_c   1.000
_cell.angle_alpha   90.00
_cell.angle_beta   90.00
_cell.angle_gamma   90.00
#
_symmetry.space_group_name_H-M   'P 1'
#
loop_
_entity.id
_entity.type
_entity.pdbx_description
1 polymer ?
#
loop_
_entity_poly.entity_id
_entity_poly.type
_entity_poly.pdbx_seq_one_letter_code
_entity_poly.pdbx_strand_id
1 'polypeptide(L)'
;MLVGQRRFDDMGASLHTVPFCVLDLETTGATAADCEITEIGAVKYVGGELDGTFQTLVDPGVEIPPFITVLTGITEAMVIQAPSIEQALPAFLEFIGEAVIVGHNIRFDMSFLDAATKRLGYGRLPNRTVDTIGLARRLVRQEVRNLKLSSLAKHFRSPIPPTHRALDDARATAHVFFSLLERAGTLGVTHLDELLTLPTARGAAHYDKIELTKDLPRRPGVYSFVDRDGTIIYVGKAKNLRTRVKAYFYGDDRKTVAQMLRDLDRIEHQVCATELEAEVTELRLIGSHTPRYNRRSRPTRSPHWVKLTDERFPRLSMVRSVRDDAALYLGPFRSRRAAEVVVHGLWDAVPIRRCNGRGTRRSAACSFSQLGVASCPCDGSIGDDGYAEIVERLRAGLLAEPTIVLDPLRDRMAAMVRDQRFEEAADIRDRYRAVATALQRRRAWGALRAAGTVWLEDADGDGAIIGEGRLLASWNRDGAPPLVAMVPPDADGPAVPPSVPAAEEAHLVWRWMNRPGVRVVDTSGTLSVPSRPVPELV
;
A
#
# COMPACT_ATOMS: atom_id res chain seq x y z
N MET A 1 -6.93 -5.61 -9.96
CA MET A 1 -6.12 -4.39 -9.82
C MET A 1 -6.01 -4.06 -8.35
N LEU A 2 -4.83 -4.23 -7.78
CA LEU A 2 -4.51 -3.81 -6.41
C LEU A 2 -4.39 -2.29 -6.46
N VAL A 3 -5.26 -1.58 -5.76
CA VAL A 3 -5.11 -0.16 -5.51
C VAL A 3 -3.80 -0.01 -4.74
N GLY A 4 -2.78 0.55 -5.41
CA GLY A 4 -1.45 0.75 -4.85
C GLY A 4 -1.53 1.56 -3.56
N GLN A 5 -0.88 1.07 -2.54
CA GLN A 5 -0.68 1.78 -1.28
C GLN A 5 0.09 3.07 -1.60
N ARG A 6 -0.57 4.23 -1.46
CA ARG A 6 0.02 5.54 -1.75
C ARG A 6 1.30 5.74 -0.94
N ARG A 7 2.32 6.35 -1.57
CA ARG A 7 3.64 6.62 -0.94
C ARG A 7 3.53 7.67 0.18
N PHE A 8 4.54 7.75 1.03
CA PHE A 8 4.64 8.61 2.23
C PHE A 8 4.59 10.12 1.91
N ASP A 9 5.02 10.53 0.72
CA ASP A 9 5.04 11.92 0.27
C ASP A 9 3.66 12.51 -0.07
N ASP A 10 2.58 11.73 0.05
CA ASP A 10 1.20 12.18 -0.13
C ASP A 10 0.59 12.78 1.16
N MET A 11 1.29 13.68 1.80
CA MET A 11 0.66 14.69 2.64
C MET A 11 0.00 15.67 1.68
N GLY A 12 -1.26 15.44 1.34
CA GLY A 12 -1.97 16.13 0.28
C GLY A 12 -1.65 17.63 0.25
N ALA A 13 -1.32 18.16 -0.92
CA ALA A 13 -0.95 19.58 -1.06
C ALA A 13 -2.05 20.47 -0.47
N SER A 14 -1.65 21.46 0.29
CA SER A 14 -2.60 22.43 0.85
C SER A 14 -3.30 23.20 -0.27
N LEU A 15 -4.63 23.36 -0.19
CA LEU A 15 -5.42 23.97 -1.28
C LEU A 15 -4.91 25.35 -1.69
N HIS A 16 -4.30 26.12 -0.79
CA HIS A 16 -3.74 27.43 -1.11
C HIS A 16 -2.43 27.37 -1.91
N THR A 17 -1.75 26.22 -1.98
CA THR A 17 -0.53 26.06 -2.78
C THR A 17 -0.77 25.32 -4.09
N VAL A 18 -1.97 24.73 -4.26
CA VAL A 18 -2.31 23.96 -5.46
C VAL A 18 -2.66 24.90 -6.60
N PRO A 19 -2.00 24.79 -7.76
CA PRO A 19 -2.46 25.46 -8.97
C PRO A 19 -3.74 24.74 -9.48
N PHE A 20 -4.78 25.52 -9.75
CA PHE A 20 -6.03 25.08 -10.34
C PHE A 20 -6.19 25.67 -11.75
N CYS A 21 -6.44 24.82 -12.73
CA CYS A 21 -6.81 25.25 -14.09
C CYS A 21 -8.28 24.91 -14.32
N VAL A 22 -9.12 25.94 -14.31
CA VAL A 22 -10.55 25.79 -14.58
C VAL A 22 -10.77 25.93 -16.07
N LEU A 23 -11.33 24.92 -16.70
CA LEU A 23 -11.52 24.90 -18.15
C LEU A 23 -12.97 24.55 -18.54
N ASP A 24 -13.30 24.92 -19.74
CA ASP A 24 -14.50 24.54 -20.46
C ASP A 24 -14.19 24.44 -21.96
N LEU A 25 -14.86 23.53 -22.65
CA LEU A 25 -14.69 23.29 -24.08
C LEU A 25 -16.03 23.44 -24.80
N GLU A 26 -16.00 24.11 -25.97
CA GLU A 26 -17.09 24.00 -26.93
C GLU A 26 -16.73 23.00 -28.02
N THR A 27 -17.70 22.25 -28.49
CA THR A 27 -17.50 21.11 -29.39
C THR A 27 -18.58 21.05 -30.48
N THR A 28 -18.32 20.29 -31.54
CA THR A 28 -19.32 20.06 -32.59
C THR A 28 -20.45 19.10 -32.19
N GLY A 29 -20.38 18.52 -30.99
CA GLY A 29 -21.42 17.63 -30.44
C GLY A 29 -21.04 16.95 -29.15
N ALA A 30 -21.76 15.88 -28.77
CA ALA A 30 -21.72 15.36 -27.39
C ALA A 30 -20.68 14.26 -27.14
N THR A 31 -20.05 13.66 -28.15
CA THR A 31 -19.16 12.50 -28.00
C THR A 31 -17.83 12.72 -28.70
N ALA A 32 -16.74 12.51 -27.98
CA ALA A 32 -15.38 12.65 -28.51
C ALA A 32 -14.98 11.60 -29.57
N ALA A 33 -15.84 10.60 -29.84
CA ALA A 33 -15.62 9.63 -30.90
C ALA A 33 -15.93 10.19 -32.29
N ASP A 34 -16.95 11.07 -32.38
CA ASP A 34 -17.53 11.54 -33.64
C ASP A 34 -17.53 13.07 -33.74
N CYS A 35 -17.07 13.78 -32.73
CA CYS A 35 -17.13 15.24 -32.63
C CYS A 35 -15.77 15.82 -32.25
N GLU A 36 -15.56 17.07 -32.66
CA GLU A 36 -14.29 17.79 -32.48
C GLU A 36 -14.46 19.04 -31.61
N ILE A 37 -13.35 19.55 -31.09
CA ILE A 37 -13.29 20.79 -30.29
C ILE A 37 -13.39 22.00 -31.23
N THR A 38 -14.19 23.00 -30.86
CA THR A 38 -14.36 24.28 -31.57
C THR A 38 -13.83 25.49 -30.81
N GLU A 39 -13.80 25.43 -29.45
CA GLU A 39 -13.19 26.48 -28.61
C GLU A 39 -12.60 25.85 -27.36
N ILE A 40 -11.45 26.34 -26.90
CA ILE A 40 -10.84 26.05 -25.60
C ILE A 40 -10.81 27.32 -24.78
N GLY A 41 -11.41 27.30 -23.58
CA GLY A 41 -11.35 28.39 -22.62
C GLY A 41 -10.85 27.87 -21.28
N ALA A 42 -9.85 28.54 -20.70
CA ALA A 42 -9.34 28.19 -19.40
C ALA A 42 -8.81 29.38 -18.60
N VAL A 43 -8.92 29.27 -17.29
CA VAL A 43 -8.35 30.24 -16.34
C VAL A 43 -7.56 29.48 -15.27
N LYS A 44 -6.33 29.94 -15.00
CA LYS A 44 -5.44 29.33 -14.04
C LYS A 44 -5.31 30.21 -12.81
N TYR A 45 -5.36 29.57 -11.65
CA TYR A 45 -5.27 30.21 -10.34
C TYR A 45 -4.19 29.55 -9.51
N VAL A 46 -3.41 30.37 -8.79
CA VAL A 46 -2.42 29.92 -7.80
C VAL A 46 -2.64 30.71 -6.52
N GLY A 47 -2.77 30.04 -5.38
CA GLY A 47 -3.04 30.75 -4.12
C GLY A 47 -4.38 31.51 -4.06
N GLY A 48 -5.31 31.21 -4.97
CA GLY A 48 -6.59 31.93 -5.11
C GLY A 48 -6.53 33.14 -6.02
N GLU A 49 -5.36 33.52 -6.52
CA GLU A 49 -5.16 34.64 -7.45
C GLU A 49 -5.08 34.12 -8.90
N LEU A 50 -5.59 34.92 -9.84
CA LEU A 50 -5.54 34.61 -11.27
C LEU A 50 -4.10 34.68 -11.78
N ASP A 51 -3.57 33.55 -12.21
CA ASP A 51 -2.20 33.39 -12.74
C ASP A 51 -2.17 33.56 -14.27
N GLY A 52 -3.24 33.18 -14.98
CA GLY A 52 -3.30 33.30 -16.43
C GLY A 52 -4.66 32.92 -17.01
N THR A 53 -4.82 33.28 -18.29
CA THR A 53 -6.01 32.96 -19.08
C THR A 53 -5.58 32.42 -20.44
N PHE A 54 -6.24 31.34 -20.87
CA PHE A 54 -6.07 30.74 -22.19
C PHE A 54 -7.41 30.78 -22.93
N GLN A 55 -7.41 31.24 -24.16
CA GLN A 55 -8.59 31.19 -25.04
C GLN A 55 -8.14 31.02 -26.48
N THR A 56 -8.73 30.08 -27.18
CA THR A 56 -8.57 29.92 -28.62
C THR A 56 -9.79 29.26 -29.24
N LEU A 57 -10.22 29.79 -30.40
CA LEU A 57 -11.05 29.00 -31.31
C LEU A 57 -10.18 27.92 -31.92
N VAL A 58 -10.80 26.81 -32.32
CA VAL A 58 -10.15 25.67 -32.95
C VAL A 58 -10.93 25.33 -34.22
N ASP A 59 -10.22 25.17 -35.34
CA ASP A 59 -10.81 24.62 -36.56
C ASP A 59 -11.06 23.12 -36.36
N PRO A 60 -12.32 22.69 -36.29
CA PRO A 60 -12.65 21.27 -36.07
C PRO A 60 -12.36 20.38 -37.30
N GLY A 61 -12.11 20.96 -38.47
CA GLY A 61 -11.95 20.23 -39.73
C GLY A 61 -13.20 19.49 -40.22
N VAL A 62 -14.35 19.72 -39.57
CA VAL A 62 -15.65 19.15 -39.88
C VAL A 62 -16.72 20.22 -39.75
N GLU A 63 -17.87 20.04 -40.41
CA GLU A 63 -19.02 20.96 -40.38
C GLU A 63 -19.56 21.11 -38.94
N ILE A 64 -19.84 22.33 -38.52
CA ILE A 64 -20.47 22.63 -37.23
C ILE A 64 -21.99 22.50 -37.40
N PRO A 65 -22.64 21.55 -36.69
CA PRO A 65 -24.08 21.40 -36.80
C PRO A 65 -24.82 22.69 -36.44
N PRO A 66 -25.89 23.10 -37.22
CA PRO A 66 -26.61 24.36 -37.03
C PRO A 66 -27.10 24.59 -35.59
N PHE A 67 -27.51 23.52 -34.90
CA PHE A 67 -27.96 23.61 -33.50
C PHE A 67 -26.83 23.96 -32.53
N ILE A 68 -25.58 23.57 -32.82
CA ILE A 68 -24.40 23.94 -32.05
C ILE A 68 -24.09 25.41 -32.27
N THR A 69 -24.14 25.87 -33.52
CA THR A 69 -23.98 27.31 -33.82
C THR A 69 -25.02 28.17 -33.10
N VAL A 70 -26.28 27.71 -33.04
CA VAL A 70 -27.33 28.43 -32.27
C VAL A 70 -27.04 28.45 -30.76
N LEU A 71 -26.48 27.33 -30.24
CA LEU A 71 -26.19 27.22 -28.81
C LEU A 71 -24.98 28.03 -28.38
N THR A 72 -23.86 27.94 -29.12
CA THR A 72 -22.55 28.49 -28.73
C THR A 72 -22.27 29.87 -29.37
N GLY A 73 -22.99 30.18 -30.43
CA GLY A 73 -22.72 31.35 -31.27
C GLY A 73 -21.47 31.17 -32.15
N ILE A 74 -20.81 30.02 -32.14
CA ILE A 74 -19.62 29.75 -32.96
C ILE A 74 -20.07 29.34 -34.35
N THR A 75 -19.64 30.09 -35.35
CA THR A 75 -19.93 29.80 -36.76
C THR A 75 -18.72 29.24 -37.48
N GLU A 76 -18.91 28.53 -38.59
CA GLU A 76 -17.82 28.07 -39.45
C GLU A 76 -16.87 29.20 -39.88
N ALA A 77 -17.42 30.38 -40.21
CA ALA A 77 -16.61 31.55 -40.56
C ALA A 77 -15.66 31.99 -39.45
N MET A 78 -15.98 31.72 -38.19
CA MET A 78 -15.13 32.07 -37.04
C MET A 78 -13.98 31.09 -36.87
N VAL A 79 -14.17 29.82 -37.23
CA VAL A 79 -13.17 28.77 -36.96
C VAL A 79 -12.30 28.43 -38.17
N ILE A 80 -12.71 28.76 -39.39
CA ILE A 80 -11.99 28.41 -40.65
C ILE A 80 -10.54 28.97 -40.70
N GLN A 81 -10.26 30.04 -39.97
CA GLN A 81 -8.92 30.62 -39.87
C GLN A 81 -8.29 30.38 -38.48
N ALA A 82 -8.97 29.64 -37.62
CA ALA A 82 -8.45 29.29 -36.32
C ALA A 82 -7.37 28.17 -36.45
N PRO A 83 -6.48 28.01 -35.47
CA PRO A 83 -5.54 26.89 -35.46
C PRO A 83 -6.28 25.57 -35.38
N SER A 84 -5.72 24.52 -36.01
CA SER A 84 -6.21 23.18 -35.79
C SER A 84 -5.88 22.70 -34.36
N ILE A 85 -6.49 21.61 -33.92
CA ILE A 85 -6.21 21.07 -32.58
C ILE A 85 -4.74 20.65 -32.43
N GLU A 86 -4.08 20.21 -33.50
CA GLU A 86 -2.64 19.89 -33.52
C GLU A 86 -1.76 21.11 -33.21
N GLN A 87 -2.22 22.29 -33.60
CA GLN A 87 -1.52 23.57 -33.39
C GLN A 87 -1.88 24.18 -32.02
N ALA A 88 -3.13 24.06 -31.58
CA ALA A 88 -3.60 24.66 -30.33
C ALA A 88 -3.21 23.84 -29.08
N LEU A 89 -3.23 22.51 -29.18
CA LEU A 89 -3.06 21.62 -28.03
C LEU A 89 -1.70 21.76 -27.33
N PRO A 90 -0.54 21.84 -28.01
CA PRO A 90 0.74 21.98 -27.33
C PRO A 90 0.82 23.20 -26.40
N ALA A 91 0.36 24.36 -26.86
CA ALA A 91 0.34 25.58 -26.04
C ALA A 91 -0.66 25.46 -24.87
N PHE A 92 -1.78 24.77 -25.07
CA PHE A 92 -2.74 24.50 -24.01
C PHE A 92 -2.19 23.55 -22.95
N LEU A 93 -1.47 22.50 -23.35
CA LEU A 93 -0.81 21.56 -22.43
C LEU A 93 0.28 22.26 -21.61
N GLU A 94 1.05 23.16 -22.20
CA GLU A 94 2.04 23.99 -21.50
C GLU A 94 1.33 24.91 -20.48
N PHE A 95 0.22 25.53 -20.87
CA PHE A 95 -0.58 26.38 -19.98
C PHE A 95 -1.12 25.61 -18.77
N ILE A 96 -1.67 24.41 -18.96
CA ILE A 96 -2.17 23.56 -17.87
C ILE A 96 -1.00 23.17 -16.93
N GLY A 97 0.09 22.66 -17.48
CA GLY A 97 1.22 22.12 -16.71
C GLY A 97 0.76 21.05 -15.72
N GLU A 98 1.21 21.15 -14.46
CA GLU A 98 0.86 20.21 -13.37
C GLU A 98 -0.42 20.63 -12.60
N ALA A 99 -1.17 21.62 -13.05
CA ALA A 99 -2.35 22.11 -12.35
C ALA A 99 -3.43 21.04 -12.22
N VAL A 100 -4.22 21.14 -11.15
CA VAL A 100 -5.44 20.35 -11.01
C VAL A 100 -6.49 20.94 -11.95
N ILE A 101 -7.03 20.10 -12.83
CA ILE A 101 -8.03 20.50 -13.80
C ILE A 101 -9.40 20.52 -13.14
N VAL A 102 -10.11 21.65 -13.27
CA VAL A 102 -11.46 21.84 -12.72
C VAL A 102 -12.43 22.13 -13.86
N GLY A 103 -13.60 21.53 -13.83
CA GLY A 103 -14.65 21.82 -14.80
C GLY A 103 -16.04 21.53 -14.26
N HIS A 104 -17.06 21.92 -15.01
CA HIS A 104 -18.45 21.65 -14.72
C HIS A 104 -18.93 20.47 -15.55
N ASN A 105 -19.00 19.26 -14.98
CA ASN A 105 -19.10 17.98 -15.69
C ASN A 105 -17.78 17.62 -16.42
N ILE A 106 -16.69 17.81 -15.74
CA ILE A 106 -15.32 17.69 -16.28
C ILE A 106 -15.04 16.41 -17.07
N ARG A 107 -15.84 15.34 -16.88
CA ARG A 107 -15.71 14.12 -17.67
C ARG A 107 -15.96 14.34 -19.16
N PHE A 108 -16.84 15.29 -19.50
CA PHE A 108 -17.12 15.66 -20.87
C PHE A 108 -15.84 16.26 -21.50
N ASP A 109 -15.30 17.30 -20.93
CA ASP A 109 -14.11 18.02 -21.44
C ASP A 109 -12.89 17.09 -21.50
N MET A 110 -12.66 16.33 -20.44
CA MET A 110 -11.55 15.35 -20.41
C MET A 110 -11.68 14.27 -21.45
N SER A 111 -12.90 13.89 -21.89
CA SER A 111 -13.07 12.89 -22.94
C SER A 111 -12.55 13.40 -24.29
N PHE A 112 -12.76 14.69 -24.60
CA PHE A 112 -12.26 15.33 -25.82
C PHE A 112 -10.75 15.58 -25.73
N LEU A 113 -10.25 16.08 -24.60
CA LEU A 113 -8.81 16.27 -24.40
C LEU A 113 -8.04 14.95 -24.44
N ASP A 114 -8.52 13.90 -23.78
CA ASP A 114 -7.89 12.58 -23.82
C ASP A 114 -7.90 11.97 -25.25
N ALA A 115 -8.94 12.21 -26.03
CA ALA A 115 -9.01 11.79 -27.44
C ALA A 115 -7.99 12.55 -28.29
N ALA A 116 -7.91 13.87 -28.16
CA ALA A 116 -6.95 14.70 -28.87
C ALA A 116 -5.49 14.40 -28.49
N THR A 117 -5.18 14.29 -27.19
CA THR A 117 -3.82 13.95 -26.72
C THR A 117 -3.39 12.56 -27.15
N LYS A 118 -4.30 11.56 -27.15
CA LYS A 118 -4.03 10.21 -27.64
C LYS A 118 -3.75 10.19 -29.15
N ARG A 119 -4.55 10.92 -29.93
CA ARG A 119 -4.39 11.04 -31.39
C ARG A 119 -3.03 11.65 -31.75
N LEU A 120 -2.56 12.61 -30.97
CA LEU A 120 -1.30 13.32 -31.18
C LEU A 120 -0.09 12.69 -30.48
N GLY A 121 -0.24 11.52 -29.83
CA GLY A 121 0.87 10.78 -29.22
C GLY A 121 1.33 11.27 -27.85
N TYR A 122 0.65 12.24 -27.22
CA TYR A 122 0.97 12.70 -25.87
C TYR A 122 0.55 11.73 -24.76
N GLY A 123 -0.34 10.78 -25.08
CA GLY A 123 -0.91 9.88 -24.09
C GLY A 123 -2.01 10.53 -23.25
N ARG A 124 -2.37 9.87 -22.15
CA ARG A 124 -3.40 10.38 -21.23
C ARG A 124 -2.84 11.45 -20.32
N LEU A 125 -3.61 12.50 -20.06
CA LEU A 125 -3.22 13.57 -19.12
C LEU A 125 -3.09 13.03 -17.69
N PRO A 126 -1.95 13.27 -17.00
CA PRO A 126 -1.72 12.80 -15.65
C PRO A 126 -2.41 13.64 -14.58
N ASN A 127 -2.96 14.79 -14.96
CA ASN A 127 -3.54 15.79 -14.09
C ASN A 127 -4.71 15.23 -13.27
N ARG A 128 -4.79 15.59 -12.01
CA ARG A 128 -5.96 15.32 -11.17
C ARG A 128 -7.12 16.20 -11.62
N THR A 129 -8.35 15.72 -11.48
CA THR A 129 -9.55 16.46 -11.90
C THR A 129 -10.51 16.70 -10.76
N VAL A 130 -11.18 17.84 -10.75
CA VAL A 130 -12.25 18.19 -9.81
C VAL A 130 -13.51 18.53 -10.61
N ASP A 131 -14.62 17.85 -10.30
CA ASP A 131 -15.93 18.11 -10.88
C ASP A 131 -16.76 18.98 -9.94
N THR A 132 -17.10 20.19 -10.37
CA THR A 132 -17.95 21.11 -9.60
C THR A 132 -19.36 20.59 -9.40
N ILE A 133 -19.91 19.75 -10.29
CA ILE A 133 -21.21 19.07 -10.08
C ILE A 133 -21.13 18.13 -8.86
N GLY A 134 -20.04 17.38 -8.76
CA GLY A 134 -19.82 16.47 -7.64
C GLY A 134 -19.76 17.22 -6.31
N LEU A 135 -18.99 18.32 -6.26
CA LEU A 135 -18.90 19.20 -5.09
C LEU A 135 -20.24 19.84 -4.75
N ALA A 136 -20.93 20.44 -5.73
CA ALA A 136 -22.22 21.10 -5.54
C ALA A 136 -23.31 20.12 -5.05
N ARG A 137 -23.31 18.90 -5.58
CA ARG A 137 -24.21 17.83 -5.10
C ARG A 137 -24.01 17.53 -3.63
N ARG A 138 -22.77 17.63 -3.16
CA ARG A 138 -22.43 17.38 -1.76
C ARG A 138 -22.75 18.54 -0.84
N LEU A 139 -22.42 19.76 -1.29
CA LEU A 139 -22.38 20.94 -0.43
C LEU A 139 -23.67 21.77 -0.44
N VAL A 140 -24.34 21.87 -1.60
CA VAL A 140 -25.46 22.79 -1.79
C VAL A 140 -26.68 22.19 -2.49
N ARG A 141 -26.77 20.87 -2.60
CA ARG A 141 -27.87 20.19 -3.31
C ARG A 141 -29.27 20.61 -2.83
N GLN A 142 -29.43 20.86 -1.55
CA GLN A 142 -30.70 21.28 -0.95
C GLN A 142 -31.01 22.78 -1.11
N GLU A 143 -29.99 23.57 -1.46
CA GLU A 143 -30.11 25.02 -1.62
C GLU A 143 -30.43 25.43 -3.07
N VAL A 144 -30.27 24.52 -4.03
CA VAL A 144 -30.43 24.80 -5.46
C VAL A 144 -31.46 23.89 -6.13
N ARG A 145 -32.17 24.42 -7.13
CA ARG A 145 -33.18 23.67 -7.89
C ARG A 145 -32.57 22.52 -8.69
N ASN A 146 -31.43 22.77 -9.32
CA ASN A 146 -30.64 21.82 -10.08
C ASN A 146 -29.15 22.17 -10.04
N LEU A 147 -28.30 21.30 -10.59
CA LEU A 147 -26.85 21.47 -10.56
C LEU A 147 -26.28 21.99 -11.89
N LYS A 148 -27.07 22.63 -12.75
CA LYS A 148 -26.57 23.28 -13.99
C LYS A 148 -25.71 24.48 -13.63
N LEU A 149 -24.68 24.76 -14.45
CA LEU A 149 -23.77 25.89 -14.24
C LEU A 149 -24.53 27.20 -14.04
N SER A 150 -25.53 27.46 -14.88
CA SER A 150 -26.37 28.67 -14.79
C SER A 150 -27.10 28.82 -13.45
N SER A 151 -27.58 27.70 -12.90
CA SER A 151 -28.25 27.71 -11.59
C SER A 151 -27.30 27.94 -10.43
N LEU A 152 -26.12 27.32 -10.50
CA LEU A 152 -25.06 27.50 -9.49
C LEU A 152 -24.45 28.88 -9.55
N ALA A 153 -24.15 29.39 -10.76
CA ALA A 153 -23.66 30.75 -10.98
C ALA A 153 -24.61 31.79 -10.41
N LYS A 154 -25.94 31.63 -10.64
CA LYS A 154 -26.97 32.49 -10.04
C LYS A 154 -27.02 32.37 -8.51
N HIS A 155 -26.93 31.15 -7.96
CA HIS A 155 -26.96 30.90 -6.51
C HIS A 155 -25.78 31.58 -5.81
N PHE A 156 -24.59 31.43 -6.36
CA PHE A 156 -23.37 32.05 -5.83
C PHE A 156 -23.13 33.49 -6.30
N ARG A 157 -24.09 34.09 -7.04
CA ARG A 157 -23.99 35.48 -7.57
C ARG A 157 -22.74 35.71 -8.37
N SER A 158 -22.43 34.81 -9.30
CA SER A 158 -21.30 34.97 -10.21
C SER A 158 -21.40 36.31 -10.98
N PRO A 159 -20.32 37.07 -11.04
CA PRO A 159 -20.29 38.31 -11.81
C PRO A 159 -20.34 38.07 -13.32
N ILE A 160 -20.00 36.86 -13.77
CA ILE A 160 -20.02 36.46 -15.18
C ILE A 160 -21.07 35.36 -15.32
N PRO A 161 -22.15 35.63 -16.10
CA PRO A 161 -23.13 34.59 -16.40
C PRO A 161 -22.56 33.62 -17.43
N PRO A 162 -22.92 32.33 -17.39
CA PRO A 162 -22.59 31.37 -18.45
C PRO A 162 -23.24 31.79 -19.76
N THR A 163 -22.48 31.74 -20.88
CA THR A 163 -22.91 32.23 -22.20
C THR A 163 -22.78 31.19 -23.30
N HIS A 164 -22.35 29.97 -22.99
CA HIS A 164 -21.93 28.97 -23.96
C HIS A 164 -20.74 29.46 -24.82
N ARG A 165 -19.81 30.18 -24.19
CA ARG A 165 -18.49 30.47 -24.70
C ARG A 165 -17.49 29.97 -23.69
N ALA A 166 -16.54 29.19 -24.17
CA ALA A 166 -15.66 28.42 -23.32
C ALA A 166 -14.95 29.23 -22.23
N LEU A 167 -14.46 30.43 -22.54
CA LEU A 167 -13.78 31.28 -21.53
C LEU A 167 -14.75 31.84 -20.49
N ASP A 168 -15.94 32.28 -20.89
CA ASP A 168 -16.93 32.82 -19.97
C ASP A 168 -17.47 31.73 -19.05
N ASP A 169 -17.69 30.51 -19.56
CA ASP A 169 -18.14 29.38 -18.82
C ASP A 169 -17.05 28.86 -17.87
N ALA A 170 -15.77 28.89 -18.30
CA ALA A 170 -14.64 28.61 -17.42
C ALA A 170 -14.54 29.60 -16.26
N ARG A 171 -14.75 30.92 -16.52
CA ARG A 171 -14.76 31.95 -15.48
C ARG A 171 -15.94 31.83 -14.52
N ALA A 172 -17.14 31.53 -15.05
CA ALA A 172 -18.32 31.26 -14.22
C ALA A 172 -18.10 30.01 -13.36
N THR A 173 -17.52 28.94 -13.95
CA THR A 173 -17.13 27.72 -13.25
C THR A 173 -16.09 27.99 -12.17
N ALA A 174 -15.10 28.83 -12.41
CA ALA A 174 -14.13 29.26 -11.41
C ALA A 174 -14.78 29.91 -10.19
N HIS A 175 -15.70 30.85 -10.43
CA HIS A 175 -16.44 31.51 -9.34
C HIS A 175 -17.25 30.51 -8.51
N VAL A 176 -17.97 29.60 -9.17
CA VAL A 176 -18.71 28.52 -8.52
C VAL A 176 -17.75 27.60 -7.74
N PHE A 177 -16.62 27.25 -8.32
CA PHE A 177 -15.62 26.39 -7.67
C PHE A 177 -15.06 27.01 -6.39
N PHE A 178 -14.63 28.27 -6.42
CA PHE A 178 -14.11 28.95 -5.23
C PHE A 178 -15.19 29.14 -4.16
N SER A 179 -16.44 29.42 -4.53
CA SER A 179 -17.56 29.46 -3.59
C SER A 179 -17.82 28.09 -2.93
N LEU A 180 -17.66 27.01 -3.71
CA LEU A 180 -17.75 25.64 -3.17
C LEU A 180 -16.54 25.30 -2.28
N LEU A 181 -15.33 25.79 -2.59
CA LEU A 181 -14.16 25.64 -1.74
C LEU A 181 -14.35 26.33 -0.39
N GLU A 182 -14.93 27.54 -0.37
CA GLU A 182 -15.24 28.23 0.87
C GLU A 182 -16.21 27.39 1.74
N ARG A 183 -17.28 26.84 1.13
CA ARG A 183 -18.20 25.92 1.83
C ARG A 183 -17.52 24.67 2.31
N ALA A 184 -16.61 24.07 1.50
CA ALA A 184 -15.81 22.91 1.91
C ALA A 184 -14.88 23.25 3.08
N GLY A 185 -14.32 24.48 3.10
CA GLY A 185 -13.50 25.01 4.18
C GLY A 185 -14.23 25.02 5.53
N THR A 186 -15.53 25.36 5.56
CA THR A 186 -16.33 25.28 6.80
C THR A 186 -16.47 23.86 7.34
N LEU A 187 -16.32 22.85 6.49
CA LEU A 187 -16.27 21.43 6.86
C LEU A 187 -14.84 20.96 7.19
N GLY A 188 -13.87 21.89 7.25
CA GLY A 188 -12.48 21.59 7.56
C GLY A 188 -11.69 20.96 6.41
N VAL A 189 -12.16 21.07 5.16
CA VAL A 189 -11.41 20.65 3.96
C VAL A 189 -10.36 21.71 3.63
N THR A 190 -9.09 21.36 3.75
CA THR A 190 -7.98 22.31 3.57
C THR A 190 -6.89 21.76 2.63
N HIS A 191 -7.02 20.50 2.19
CA HIS A 191 -6.04 19.83 1.32
C HIS A 191 -6.71 19.18 0.12
N LEU A 192 -5.95 19.00 -0.95
CA LEU A 192 -6.44 18.51 -2.24
C LEU A 192 -7.08 17.11 -2.17
N ASP A 193 -6.49 16.18 -1.45
CA ASP A 193 -7.04 14.83 -1.32
C ASP A 193 -8.36 14.80 -0.53
N GLU A 194 -8.53 15.69 0.44
CA GLU A 194 -9.82 15.87 1.11
C GLU A 194 -10.88 16.41 0.13
N LEU A 195 -10.51 17.38 -0.70
CA LEU A 195 -11.41 17.95 -1.72
C LEU A 195 -11.82 16.89 -2.76
N LEU A 196 -10.88 16.10 -3.26
CA LEU A 196 -11.13 15.05 -4.26
C LEU A 196 -12.02 13.92 -3.73
N THR A 197 -11.99 13.65 -2.43
CA THR A 197 -12.82 12.61 -1.80
C THR A 197 -14.19 13.11 -1.35
N LEU A 198 -14.37 14.42 -1.18
CA LEU A 198 -15.62 15.02 -0.70
C LEU A 198 -16.86 14.68 -1.55
N PRO A 199 -16.83 14.64 -2.89
CA PRO A 199 -17.99 14.27 -3.71
C PRO A 199 -18.44 12.82 -3.55
N THR A 200 -17.53 11.90 -3.23
CA THR A 200 -17.80 10.47 -3.06
C THR A 200 -18.37 10.13 -1.69
N ALA A 201 -18.38 11.06 -0.77
CA ALA A 201 -19.00 10.95 0.54
C ALA A 201 -20.54 10.87 0.40
N ARG A 202 -21.05 9.81 -0.23
CA ARG A 202 -22.47 9.48 -0.25
C ARG A 202 -22.90 9.32 1.20
N GLY A 203 -24.10 9.82 1.57
CA GLY A 203 -24.74 9.76 2.90
C GLY A 203 -24.35 8.54 3.73
N ALA A 204 -23.07 8.49 4.11
CA ALA A 204 -22.54 7.42 4.91
C ALA A 204 -23.30 7.46 6.23
N ALA A 205 -23.97 6.36 6.54
CA ALA A 205 -24.47 6.13 7.87
C ALA A 205 -23.33 6.49 8.83
N HIS A 206 -23.57 7.44 9.75
CA HIS A 206 -22.58 7.93 10.72
C HIS A 206 -21.58 9.01 10.22
N TYR A 207 -21.92 9.77 9.17
CA TYR A 207 -21.12 10.94 8.75
C TYR A 207 -21.05 12.03 9.85
N ASP A 208 -22.07 12.13 10.70
CA ASP A 208 -22.10 12.97 11.90
C ASP A 208 -20.87 12.77 12.79
N LYS A 209 -20.36 11.55 12.87
CA LYS A 209 -19.17 11.22 13.66
C LYS A 209 -17.84 11.71 13.04
N ILE A 210 -17.84 12.34 11.88
CA ILE A 210 -16.65 12.95 11.28
C ILE A 210 -16.07 14.05 12.18
N GLU A 211 -16.90 14.68 13.01
CA GLU A 211 -16.47 15.64 14.02
C GLU A 211 -15.42 15.09 14.99
N LEU A 212 -15.43 13.77 15.27
CA LEU A 212 -14.40 13.11 16.07
C LEU A 212 -12.99 13.22 15.47
N THR A 213 -12.88 13.64 14.22
CA THR A 213 -11.58 13.77 13.53
C THR A 213 -10.99 15.19 13.60
N LYS A 214 -11.72 16.18 14.14
CA LYS A 214 -11.30 17.60 14.09
C LYS A 214 -9.98 17.87 14.80
N ASP A 215 -9.73 17.18 15.91
CA ASP A 215 -8.54 17.37 16.74
C ASP A 215 -7.38 16.42 16.37
N LEU A 216 -7.57 15.57 15.35
CA LEU A 216 -6.51 14.69 14.88
C LEU A 216 -5.41 15.48 14.17
N PRO A 217 -4.13 15.26 14.54
CA PRO A 217 -3.01 15.92 13.91
C PRO A 217 -2.77 15.40 12.48
N ARG A 218 -2.14 16.22 11.65
CA ARG A 218 -1.67 15.85 10.30
C ARG A 218 -0.23 15.32 10.36
N ARG A 219 0.00 14.36 11.24
CA ARG A 219 1.30 13.76 11.51
C ARG A 219 1.21 12.24 11.40
N PRO A 220 2.35 11.55 11.19
CA PRO A 220 2.40 10.09 11.27
C PRO A 220 1.98 9.58 12.64
N GLY A 221 1.37 8.41 12.69
CA GLY A 221 1.03 7.80 13.96
C GLY A 221 0.04 6.65 13.85
N VAL A 222 -0.45 6.25 15.01
CA VAL A 222 -1.42 5.18 15.19
C VAL A 222 -2.70 5.76 15.76
N TYR A 223 -3.84 5.26 15.30
CA TYR A 223 -5.16 5.60 15.82
C TYR A 223 -5.91 4.36 16.26
N SER A 224 -6.70 4.52 17.31
CA SER A 224 -7.56 3.47 17.87
C SER A 224 -9.00 3.94 17.88
N PHE A 225 -9.90 3.13 17.36
CA PHE A 225 -11.34 3.32 17.49
C PHE A 225 -11.80 2.63 18.75
N VAL A 226 -12.49 3.38 19.59
CA VAL A 226 -12.95 2.93 20.90
C VAL A 226 -14.47 2.97 20.93
N ASP A 227 -15.10 1.93 21.47
CA ASP A 227 -16.55 1.88 21.67
C ASP A 227 -16.98 2.52 23.00
N ARG A 228 -18.30 2.55 23.25
CA ARG A 228 -18.89 3.16 24.45
C ARG A 228 -18.42 2.51 25.75
N ASP A 229 -18.02 1.24 25.70
CA ASP A 229 -17.54 0.50 26.86
C ASP A 229 -16.05 0.74 27.12
N GLY A 230 -15.41 1.60 26.31
CA GLY A 230 -13.97 1.87 26.41
C GLY A 230 -13.09 0.79 25.78
N THR A 231 -13.67 -0.14 25.03
CA THR A 231 -12.91 -1.21 24.37
C THR A 231 -12.35 -0.72 23.03
N ILE A 232 -11.06 -0.97 22.78
CA ILE A 232 -10.46 -0.72 21.48
C ILE A 232 -10.99 -1.75 20.48
N ILE A 233 -11.76 -1.28 19.50
CA ILE A 233 -12.41 -2.12 18.50
C ILE A 233 -11.65 -2.22 17.19
N TYR A 234 -10.79 -1.23 16.90
CA TYR A 234 -9.92 -1.20 15.72
C TYR A 234 -8.67 -0.37 16.01
N VAL A 235 -7.53 -0.81 15.48
CA VAL A 235 -6.26 -0.07 15.46
C VAL A 235 -5.78 0.05 14.02
N GLY A 236 -5.26 1.21 13.66
CA GLY A 236 -4.67 1.43 12.35
C GLY A 236 -3.57 2.47 12.40
N LYS A 237 -2.64 2.39 11.46
CA LYS A 237 -1.56 3.36 11.28
C LYS A 237 -1.85 4.32 10.12
N ALA A 238 -1.26 5.48 10.19
CA ALA A 238 -1.35 6.47 9.14
C ALA A 238 -0.08 7.33 9.07
N LYS A 239 0.23 7.82 7.88
CA LYS A 239 1.22 8.86 7.66
C LYS A 239 0.67 10.25 7.96
N ASN A 240 -0.64 10.39 7.80
CA ASN A 240 -1.43 11.54 8.19
C ASN A 240 -2.68 11.01 8.88
N LEU A 241 -2.69 11.10 10.22
CA LEU A 241 -3.77 10.58 11.05
C LEU A 241 -5.12 11.17 10.64
N ARG A 242 -5.20 12.50 10.48
CA ARG A 242 -6.46 13.19 10.16
C ARG A 242 -7.03 12.74 8.82
N THR A 243 -6.21 12.77 7.76
CA THR A 243 -6.64 12.37 6.41
C THR A 243 -7.07 10.92 6.36
N ARG A 244 -6.30 10.03 6.99
CA ARG A 244 -6.60 8.60 7.00
C ARG A 244 -7.88 8.27 7.72
N VAL A 245 -8.10 8.86 8.90
CA VAL A 245 -9.28 8.58 9.69
C VAL A 245 -10.54 9.18 9.07
N LYS A 246 -10.45 10.41 8.54
CA LYS A 246 -11.54 11.01 7.76
C LYS A 246 -12.00 10.15 6.58
N ALA A 247 -11.08 9.45 5.91
CA ALA A 247 -11.42 8.61 4.77
C ALA A 247 -12.44 7.51 5.07
N TYR A 248 -12.57 7.06 6.31
CA TYR A 248 -13.61 6.09 6.70
C TYR A 248 -15.02 6.68 6.61
N PHE A 249 -15.18 7.98 6.81
CA PHE A 249 -16.48 8.68 6.84
C PHE A 249 -16.92 9.15 5.44
N TYR A 250 -16.06 9.06 4.42
CA TYR A 250 -16.36 9.50 3.07
C TYR A 250 -16.96 8.42 2.13
N GLY A 251 -17.41 7.29 2.68
CA GLY A 251 -18.12 6.28 1.91
C GLY A 251 -17.30 5.04 1.59
N ASP A 252 -16.83 4.38 2.61
CA ASP A 252 -16.30 3.03 2.49
C ASP A 252 -17.48 2.04 2.45
N ASP A 253 -17.78 1.47 1.28
CA ASP A 253 -18.91 0.57 1.03
C ASP A 253 -18.78 -0.81 1.72
N ARG A 254 -17.66 -1.08 2.40
CA ARG A 254 -17.44 -2.34 3.11
C ARG A 254 -18.37 -2.44 4.33
N LYS A 255 -19.22 -3.47 4.37
CA LYS A 255 -20.13 -3.73 5.50
C LYS A 255 -19.44 -3.71 6.87
N THR A 256 -18.18 -4.19 6.92
CA THR A 256 -17.38 -4.19 8.15
C THR A 256 -17.04 -2.78 8.63
N VAL A 257 -16.79 -1.83 7.71
CA VAL A 257 -16.50 -0.44 8.06
C VAL A 257 -17.75 0.26 8.57
N ALA A 258 -18.90 0.05 7.94
CA ALA A 258 -20.16 0.59 8.41
C ALA A 258 -20.50 0.09 9.84
N GLN A 259 -20.27 -1.19 10.13
CA GLN A 259 -20.44 -1.74 11.49
C GLN A 259 -19.45 -1.12 12.48
N MET A 260 -18.19 -0.97 12.09
CA MET A 260 -17.14 -0.37 12.91
C MET A 260 -17.47 1.09 13.26
N LEU A 261 -17.94 1.88 12.29
CA LEU A 261 -18.35 3.27 12.50
C LEU A 261 -19.59 3.38 13.36
N ARG A 262 -20.54 2.45 13.26
CA ARG A 262 -21.69 2.39 14.15
C ARG A 262 -21.28 2.22 15.61
N ASP A 263 -20.32 1.31 15.84
CA ASP A 263 -19.85 0.97 17.19
C ASP A 263 -18.83 1.99 17.74
N LEU A 264 -18.28 2.85 16.89
CA LEU A 264 -17.32 3.90 17.27
C LEU A 264 -17.97 4.92 18.19
N ASP A 265 -17.31 5.22 19.31
CA ASP A 265 -17.67 6.30 20.24
C ASP A 265 -16.64 7.43 20.23
N ARG A 266 -15.35 7.09 20.35
CA ARG A 266 -14.25 8.05 20.33
C ARG A 266 -13.04 7.53 19.57
N ILE A 267 -12.16 8.44 19.18
CA ILE A 267 -10.92 8.15 18.49
C ILE A 267 -9.74 8.57 19.37
N GLU A 268 -8.91 7.61 19.73
CA GLU A 268 -7.64 7.85 20.39
C GLU A 268 -6.51 7.81 19.36
N HIS A 269 -5.44 8.57 19.58
CA HIS A 269 -4.30 8.57 18.67
C HIS A 269 -2.98 8.77 19.41
N GLN A 270 -1.92 8.25 18.81
CA GLN A 270 -0.54 8.46 19.23
C GLN A 270 0.26 8.93 18.03
N VAL A 271 0.86 10.10 18.12
CA VAL A 271 1.82 10.58 17.11
C VAL A 271 3.11 9.80 17.24
N CYS A 272 3.64 9.34 16.12
CA CYS A 272 4.89 8.61 16.02
C CYS A 272 5.95 9.48 15.33
N ALA A 273 7.20 9.32 15.73
CA ALA A 273 8.31 10.03 15.12
C ALA A 273 8.61 9.52 13.72
N THR A 274 8.53 8.19 13.52
CA THR A 274 8.86 7.53 12.26
C THR A 274 7.76 6.56 11.80
N GLU A 275 7.83 6.13 10.53
CA GLU A 275 6.94 5.09 10.01
C GLU A 275 7.15 3.75 10.73
N LEU A 276 8.42 3.43 11.03
CA LEU A 276 8.74 2.21 11.76
C LEU A 276 8.05 2.18 13.13
N GLU A 277 8.11 3.30 13.87
CA GLU A 277 7.41 3.42 15.15
C GLU A 277 5.91 3.20 15.01
N ALA A 278 5.29 3.81 13.99
CA ALA A 278 3.86 3.61 13.74
C ALA A 278 3.51 2.15 13.40
N GLU A 279 4.36 1.47 12.62
CA GLU A 279 4.17 0.04 12.28
C GLU A 279 4.30 -0.87 13.50
N VAL A 280 5.33 -0.64 14.32
CA VAL A 280 5.58 -1.42 15.53
C VAL A 280 4.51 -1.14 16.60
N THR A 281 4.11 0.11 16.77
CA THR A 281 3.07 0.50 17.73
C THR A 281 1.72 -0.11 17.33
N GLU A 282 1.33 -0.06 16.05
CA GLU A 282 0.13 -0.75 15.55
C GLU A 282 0.17 -2.25 15.87
N LEU A 283 1.30 -2.92 15.56
CA LEU A 283 1.49 -4.34 15.83
C LEU A 283 1.31 -4.67 17.33
N ARG A 284 1.94 -3.88 18.20
CA ARG A 284 1.89 -4.06 19.67
C ARG A 284 0.47 -3.83 20.21
N LEU A 285 -0.22 -2.76 19.77
CA LEU A 285 -1.60 -2.47 20.18
C LEU A 285 -2.58 -3.55 19.70
N ILE A 286 -2.44 -4.04 18.47
CA ILE A 286 -3.27 -5.16 17.97
C ILE A 286 -2.98 -6.42 18.80
N GLY A 287 -1.72 -6.65 19.17
CA GLY A 287 -1.31 -7.77 20.01
C GLY A 287 -1.92 -7.76 21.40
N SER A 288 -1.91 -6.60 22.06
CA SER A 288 -2.38 -6.43 23.44
C SER A 288 -3.90 -6.38 23.55
N HIS A 289 -4.59 -5.69 22.62
CA HIS A 289 -6.03 -5.45 22.71
C HIS A 289 -6.88 -6.43 21.89
N THR A 290 -6.29 -7.14 20.92
CA THR A 290 -6.99 -8.08 20.02
C THR A 290 -8.29 -7.52 19.41
N PRO A 291 -8.27 -6.33 18.78
CA PRO A 291 -9.48 -5.61 18.40
C PRO A 291 -10.36 -6.41 17.43
N ARG A 292 -11.68 -6.33 17.61
CA ARG A 292 -12.62 -7.18 16.87
C ARG A 292 -12.65 -6.93 15.36
N TYR A 293 -12.26 -5.74 14.90
CA TYR A 293 -12.20 -5.37 13.48
C TYR A 293 -10.82 -5.57 12.82
N ASN A 294 -9.73 -5.84 13.57
CA ASN A 294 -8.41 -6.19 13.03
C ASN A 294 -8.28 -7.69 12.70
N ARG A 295 -9.22 -8.27 11.96
CA ARG A 295 -9.31 -9.72 11.75
C ARG A 295 -8.05 -10.37 11.17
N ARG A 296 -7.38 -9.69 10.22
CA ARG A 296 -6.18 -10.23 9.53
C ARG A 296 -4.90 -10.15 10.36
N SER A 297 -4.82 -9.19 11.28
CA SER A 297 -3.65 -8.92 12.10
C SER A 297 -3.75 -9.48 13.52
N ARG A 298 -4.80 -10.27 13.81
CA ARG A 298 -4.95 -10.86 15.15
C ARG A 298 -3.78 -11.76 15.52
N PRO A 299 -3.33 -11.72 16.77
CA PRO A 299 -2.32 -12.63 17.26
C PRO A 299 -2.75 -14.09 17.07
N THR A 300 -1.83 -14.91 16.63
CA THR A 300 -2.06 -16.35 16.49
C THR A 300 -2.07 -16.99 17.86
N ARG A 301 -3.18 -17.62 18.24
CA ARG A 301 -3.33 -18.32 19.53
C ARG A 301 -2.46 -19.60 19.63
N SER A 302 -2.08 -20.18 18.50
CA SER A 302 -1.31 -21.41 18.45
C SER A 302 -0.26 -21.32 17.34
N PRO A 303 0.89 -20.69 17.58
CA PRO A 303 1.99 -20.68 16.64
C PRO A 303 2.56 -22.10 16.45
N HIS A 304 3.21 -22.30 15.31
CA HIS A 304 3.86 -23.55 14.97
C HIS A 304 5.31 -23.30 14.57
N TRP A 305 6.17 -24.24 14.88
CA TRP A 305 7.57 -24.26 14.41
C TRP A 305 7.83 -25.56 13.68
N VAL A 306 8.67 -25.52 12.68
CA VAL A 306 9.26 -26.69 12.05
C VAL A 306 10.56 -26.98 12.80
N LYS A 307 10.68 -28.17 13.32
CA LYS A 307 11.82 -28.66 14.10
C LYS A 307 12.53 -29.75 13.32
N LEU A 308 13.84 -29.62 13.09
CA LEU A 308 14.72 -30.75 12.79
C LEU A 308 15.11 -31.36 14.12
N THR A 309 14.59 -32.57 14.39
CA THR A 309 14.73 -33.21 15.70
C THR A 309 16.17 -33.56 16.02
N ASP A 310 16.51 -33.55 17.32
CA ASP A 310 17.77 -34.05 17.85
C ASP A 310 17.58 -35.48 18.37
N GLU A 311 17.79 -36.44 17.49
CA GLU A 311 17.70 -37.89 17.75
C GLU A 311 18.65 -38.65 16.80
N ARG A 312 18.93 -39.92 17.05
CA ARG A 312 19.85 -40.71 16.22
C ARG A 312 19.60 -40.57 14.72
N PHE A 313 18.35 -40.55 14.32
CA PHE A 313 17.92 -40.29 12.94
C PHE A 313 17.00 -39.09 12.88
N PRO A 314 17.53 -37.84 12.80
CA PRO A 314 16.75 -36.62 12.80
C PRO A 314 15.68 -36.59 11.69
N ARG A 315 14.56 -35.96 11.97
CA ARG A 315 13.45 -35.73 11.03
C ARG A 315 12.81 -34.37 11.21
N LEU A 316 12.02 -33.98 10.25
CA LEU A 316 11.20 -32.76 10.38
C LEU A 316 9.94 -33.08 11.20
N SER A 317 9.63 -32.23 12.17
CA SER A 317 8.45 -32.31 13.02
C SER A 317 7.86 -30.92 13.21
N MET A 318 6.56 -30.83 13.36
CA MET A 318 5.88 -29.57 13.71
C MET A 318 5.57 -29.54 15.20
N VAL A 319 6.00 -28.47 15.87
CA VAL A 319 5.82 -28.28 17.31
C VAL A 319 5.16 -26.92 17.61
N ARG A 320 4.60 -26.77 18.82
CA ARG A 320 3.92 -25.55 19.26
C ARG A 320 4.76 -24.66 20.16
N SER A 321 5.95 -25.09 20.52
CA SER A 321 6.89 -24.35 21.33
C SER A 321 8.32 -24.73 20.96
N VAL A 322 9.22 -23.78 21.11
CA VAL A 322 10.67 -24.01 21.06
C VAL A 322 11.10 -24.52 22.42
N ARG A 323 12.03 -25.48 22.45
CA ARG A 323 12.67 -25.99 23.65
C ARG A 323 14.13 -25.61 23.65
N ASP A 324 14.73 -25.56 24.78
CA ASP A 324 16.17 -25.47 24.94
C ASP A 324 16.77 -26.87 24.73
N ASP A 325 17.00 -27.20 23.45
CA ASP A 325 17.58 -28.47 23.00
C ASP A 325 18.48 -28.20 21.77
N ALA A 326 19.29 -29.18 21.40
CA ALA A 326 20.20 -29.07 20.26
C ALA A 326 19.49 -29.11 18.88
N ALA A 327 18.18 -29.17 18.86
CA ALA A 327 17.40 -29.22 17.62
C ALA A 327 17.39 -27.86 16.90
N LEU A 328 17.25 -27.91 15.58
CA LEU A 328 17.13 -26.70 14.76
C LEU A 328 15.65 -26.37 14.52
N TYR A 329 15.30 -25.10 14.68
CA TYR A 329 13.95 -24.61 14.52
C TYR A 329 13.85 -23.59 13.39
N LEU A 330 12.71 -23.61 12.66
CA LEU A 330 12.26 -22.57 11.75
C LEU A 330 10.88 -22.07 12.18
N GLY A 331 10.61 -20.80 12.05
CA GLY A 331 9.35 -20.19 12.45
C GLY A 331 9.55 -18.98 13.38
N PRO A 332 8.50 -18.52 14.05
CA PRO A 332 7.15 -19.10 14.16
C PRO A 332 6.29 -18.90 12.90
N PHE A 333 5.41 -19.87 12.66
CA PHE A 333 4.40 -19.80 11.61
C PHE A 333 3.01 -19.52 12.21
N ARG A 334 2.21 -18.69 11.54
CA ARG A 334 0.88 -18.28 12.01
C ARG A 334 -0.16 -19.43 12.02
N SER A 335 0.06 -20.49 11.26
CA SER A 335 -0.85 -21.63 11.17
C SER A 335 -0.09 -22.94 10.92
N ARG A 336 -0.74 -24.05 11.26
CA ARG A 336 -0.24 -25.39 10.94
C ARG A 336 -0.02 -25.55 9.44
N ARG A 337 -0.96 -25.10 8.60
CA ARG A 337 -0.85 -25.18 7.13
C ARG A 337 0.39 -24.43 6.61
N ALA A 338 0.72 -23.26 7.16
CA ALA A 338 1.92 -22.53 6.76
C ALA A 338 3.21 -23.30 7.10
N ALA A 339 3.25 -23.97 8.26
CA ALA A 339 4.37 -24.84 8.62
C ALA A 339 4.44 -26.11 7.74
N GLU A 340 3.28 -26.70 7.40
CA GLU A 340 3.20 -27.89 6.50
C GLU A 340 3.77 -27.60 5.12
N VAL A 341 3.47 -26.41 4.54
CA VAL A 341 4.02 -26.02 3.23
C VAL A 341 5.54 -25.96 3.26
N VAL A 342 6.14 -25.44 4.34
CA VAL A 342 7.60 -25.43 4.52
C VAL A 342 8.15 -26.85 4.68
N VAL A 343 7.52 -27.69 5.49
CA VAL A 343 7.94 -29.09 5.67
C VAL A 343 7.90 -29.84 4.33
N HIS A 344 6.84 -29.68 3.54
CA HIS A 344 6.73 -30.32 2.22
C HIS A 344 7.81 -29.79 1.26
N GLY A 345 8.10 -28.49 1.26
CA GLY A 345 9.20 -27.93 0.47
C GLY A 345 10.56 -28.54 0.84
N LEU A 346 10.85 -28.65 2.13
CA LEU A 346 12.09 -29.27 2.60
C LEU A 346 12.15 -30.78 2.28
N TRP A 347 11.03 -31.50 2.34
CA TRP A 347 10.93 -32.91 1.92
C TRP A 347 11.12 -33.09 0.41
N ASP A 348 10.71 -32.14 -0.40
CA ASP A 348 10.93 -32.15 -1.85
C ASP A 348 12.39 -31.85 -2.23
N ALA A 349 13.07 -31.08 -1.39
CA ALA A 349 14.47 -30.68 -1.61
C ALA A 349 15.48 -31.72 -1.13
N VAL A 350 15.21 -32.38 0.02
CA VAL A 350 16.14 -33.30 0.65
C VAL A 350 15.39 -34.59 1.09
N PRO A 351 15.88 -35.79 0.75
CA PRO A 351 15.19 -37.04 1.00
C PRO A 351 15.31 -37.52 2.47
N ILE A 352 15.08 -36.57 3.43
CA ILE A 352 15.06 -36.91 4.85
C ILE A 352 13.85 -37.81 5.20
N ARG A 353 13.97 -38.67 6.20
CA ARG A 353 12.87 -39.54 6.60
C ARG A 353 11.60 -38.77 6.99
N ARG A 354 10.44 -39.35 6.62
CA ARG A 354 9.11 -38.74 6.86
C ARG A 354 8.31 -39.50 7.94
N CYS A 355 8.73 -40.67 8.33
CA CYS A 355 8.03 -41.51 9.29
C CYS A 355 8.21 -41.02 10.75
N ASN A 356 7.22 -41.32 11.61
CA ASN A 356 7.23 -41.00 13.05
C ASN A 356 7.80 -42.10 13.93
N GLY A 357 8.24 -43.23 13.35
CA GLY A 357 8.83 -44.36 14.08
C GLY A 357 10.19 -44.01 14.70
N ARG A 358 10.63 -44.80 15.68
CA ARG A 358 11.92 -44.60 16.37
C ARG A 358 13.17 -44.88 15.49
N GLY A 359 13.01 -45.14 14.19
CA GLY A 359 14.13 -45.42 13.29
C GLY A 359 14.86 -46.74 13.58
N THR A 360 14.24 -47.65 14.36
CA THR A 360 14.79 -48.98 14.59
C THR A 360 14.64 -49.84 13.34
N ARG A 361 15.63 -50.70 13.06
CA ARG A 361 15.56 -51.66 11.94
C ARG A 361 14.25 -52.42 11.99
N ARG A 362 13.50 -52.38 10.90
CA ARG A 362 12.29 -53.16 10.64
C ARG A 362 12.57 -54.11 9.48
N SER A 363 11.84 -55.21 9.42
CA SER A 363 11.99 -56.21 8.34
C SER A 363 11.45 -55.73 6.98
N ALA A 364 10.76 -54.58 6.91
CA ALA A 364 10.20 -54.05 5.68
C ALA A 364 10.36 -52.52 5.58
N ALA A 365 10.64 -52.04 4.37
CA ALA A 365 10.69 -50.61 4.04
C ALA A 365 9.33 -49.93 4.28
N CYS A 366 9.35 -48.70 4.80
CA CYS A 366 8.13 -47.89 4.91
C CYS A 366 7.67 -47.37 3.52
N SER A 367 6.39 -47.01 3.39
CA SER A 367 5.84 -46.55 2.11
C SER A 367 6.62 -45.38 1.46
N PHE A 368 7.17 -44.48 2.25
CA PHE A 368 7.97 -43.34 1.72
C PHE A 368 9.32 -43.80 1.16
N SER A 369 9.96 -44.82 1.77
CA SER A 369 11.18 -45.44 1.27
C SER A 369 10.89 -46.25 -0.01
N GLN A 370 9.80 -47.02 -0.03
CA GLN A 370 9.38 -47.78 -1.22
C GLN A 370 9.09 -46.91 -2.42
N LEU A 371 8.51 -45.73 -2.19
CA LEU A 371 8.24 -44.72 -3.23
C LEU A 371 9.50 -43.90 -3.65
N GLY A 372 10.66 -44.17 -3.02
CA GLY A 372 11.89 -43.41 -3.31
C GLY A 372 11.88 -41.95 -2.93
N VAL A 373 10.88 -41.49 -2.13
CA VAL A 373 10.71 -40.07 -1.76
C VAL A 373 11.33 -39.72 -0.40
N ALA A 374 11.90 -40.69 0.29
CA ALA A 374 12.62 -40.52 1.55
C ALA A 374 13.65 -41.61 1.75
N SER A 375 14.82 -41.27 2.26
CA SER A 375 15.81 -42.24 2.75
C SER A 375 15.49 -42.58 4.19
N CYS A 376 15.27 -43.87 4.48
CA CYS A 376 14.89 -44.29 5.82
C CYS A 376 15.82 -45.39 6.32
N PRO A 377 16.54 -45.18 7.46
CA PRO A 377 17.43 -46.21 7.99
C PRO A 377 16.69 -47.42 8.56
N CYS A 378 15.36 -47.40 8.62
CA CYS A 378 14.56 -48.49 9.20
C CYS A 378 14.54 -49.79 8.36
N ASP A 379 14.80 -49.72 7.05
CA ASP A 379 14.87 -50.88 6.15
C ASP A 379 16.32 -51.39 5.91
N GLY A 380 17.30 -50.62 6.45
CA GLY A 380 18.71 -50.92 6.26
C GLY A 380 19.28 -50.57 4.90
N SER A 381 18.52 -49.88 4.05
CA SER A 381 18.97 -49.39 2.73
C SER A 381 20.03 -48.30 2.83
N ILE A 382 20.05 -47.58 3.97
CA ILE A 382 21.06 -46.57 4.27
C ILE A 382 21.63 -46.78 5.67
N GLY A 383 22.94 -46.67 5.81
CA GLY A 383 23.64 -46.75 7.09
C GLY A 383 23.57 -45.42 7.88
N ASP A 384 24.07 -45.45 9.11
CA ASP A 384 24.10 -44.28 10.01
C ASP A 384 24.85 -43.12 9.37
N ASP A 385 26.04 -43.36 8.78
CA ASP A 385 26.88 -42.32 8.16
C ASP A 385 26.19 -41.69 6.93
N GLY A 386 25.64 -42.51 6.03
CA GLY A 386 24.94 -42.00 4.85
C GLY A 386 23.67 -41.23 5.22
N TYR A 387 22.99 -41.60 6.32
CA TYR A 387 21.86 -40.79 6.80
C TYR A 387 22.33 -39.48 7.44
N ALA A 388 23.45 -39.50 8.17
CA ALA A 388 24.05 -38.29 8.74
C ALA A 388 24.42 -37.27 7.65
N GLU A 389 24.94 -37.70 6.50
CA GLU A 389 25.21 -36.82 5.36
C GLU A 389 23.94 -36.12 4.84
N ILE A 390 22.80 -36.82 4.76
CA ILE A 390 21.51 -36.22 4.36
C ILE A 390 21.08 -35.15 5.37
N VAL A 391 21.25 -35.44 6.67
CA VAL A 391 20.92 -34.50 7.75
C VAL A 391 21.81 -33.26 7.71
N GLU A 392 23.13 -33.44 7.54
CA GLU A 392 24.08 -32.33 7.47
C GLU A 392 23.85 -31.48 6.22
N ARG A 393 23.51 -32.11 5.08
CA ARG A 393 23.11 -31.37 3.87
C ARG A 393 21.87 -30.49 4.14
N LEU A 394 20.84 -31.03 4.81
CA LEU A 394 19.67 -30.23 5.20
C LEU A 394 20.05 -29.11 6.17
N ARG A 395 20.87 -29.42 7.19
CA ARG A 395 21.35 -28.47 8.19
C ARG A 395 22.13 -27.31 7.52
N ALA A 396 23.05 -27.62 6.61
CA ALA A 396 23.79 -26.65 5.84
C ALA A 396 22.83 -25.75 5.02
N GLY A 397 21.82 -26.33 4.37
CA GLY A 397 20.80 -25.57 3.62
C GLY A 397 19.97 -24.62 4.50
N LEU A 398 19.67 -25.02 5.73
CA LEU A 398 18.91 -24.20 6.67
C LEU A 398 19.74 -23.09 7.33
N LEU A 399 21.04 -23.29 7.51
CA LEU A 399 21.92 -22.37 8.25
C LEU A 399 22.78 -21.51 7.34
N ALA A 400 23.47 -22.10 6.38
CA ALA A 400 24.54 -21.45 5.63
C ALA A 400 24.22 -21.28 4.14
N GLU A 401 23.80 -22.34 3.45
CA GLU A 401 23.68 -22.41 1.99
C GLU A 401 22.25 -22.66 1.52
N PRO A 402 21.38 -21.65 1.43
CA PRO A 402 19.97 -21.80 1.04
C PRO A 402 19.75 -22.52 -0.29
N THR A 403 20.70 -22.40 -1.22
CA THR A 403 20.66 -23.04 -2.54
C THR A 403 20.52 -24.56 -2.43
N ILE A 404 21.09 -25.19 -1.39
CA ILE A 404 20.96 -26.65 -1.14
C ILE A 404 19.49 -27.09 -1.08
N VAL A 405 18.61 -26.26 -0.52
CA VAL A 405 17.18 -26.57 -0.38
C VAL A 405 16.29 -25.84 -1.37
N LEU A 406 16.76 -24.75 -1.98
CA LEU A 406 15.96 -23.95 -2.91
C LEU A 406 16.18 -24.36 -4.37
N ASP A 407 17.40 -24.71 -4.78
CA ASP A 407 17.70 -25.10 -6.17
C ASP A 407 16.94 -26.36 -6.59
N PRO A 408 16.84 -27.45 -5.77
CA PRO A 408 16.03 -28.60 -6.14
C PRO A 408 14.55 -28.26 -6.38
N LEU A 409 13.99 -27.31 -5.62
CA LEU A 409 12.61 -26.86 -5.82
C LEU A 409 12.47 -26.05 -7.11
N ARG A 410 13.43 -25.17 -7.40
CA ARG A 410 13.45 -24.38 -8.65
C ARG A 410 13.56 -25.31 -9.86
N ASP A 411 14.47 -26.28 -9.83
CA ASP A 411 14.70 -27.18 -10.94
C ASP A 411 13.50 -28.10 -11.18
N ARG A 412 12.85 -28.57 -10.11
CA ARG A 412 11.61 -29.33 -10.19
C ARG A 412 10.45 -28.50 -10.75
N MET A 413 10.31 -27.24 -10.33
CA MET A 413 9.33 -26.31 -10.88
C MET A 413 9.55 -26.10 -12.38
N ALA A 414 10.80 -25.87 -12.81
CA ALA A 414 11.15 -25.70 -14.20
C ALA A 414 10.85 -26.97 -15.04
N ALA A 415 11.07 -28.17 -14.50
CA ALA A 415 10.71 -29.42 -15.15
C ALA A 415 9.19 -29.52 -15.34
N MET A 416 8.39 -29.21 -14.31
CA MET A 416 6.92 -29.24 -14.41
C MET A 416 6.37 -28.23 -15.41
N VAL A 417 6.99 -27.05 -15.52
CA VAL A 417 6.61 -26.06 -16.54
C VAL A 417 6.90 -26.60 -17.95
N ARG A 418 8.06 -27.26 -18.17
CA ARG A 418 8.37 -27.89 -19.47
C ARG A 418 7.35 -28.98 -19.84
N ASP A 419 6.89 -29.74 -18.83
CA ASP A 419 5.88 -30.80 -18.99
C ASP A 419 4.44 -30.27 -19.03
N GLN A 420 4.23 -28.93 -19.05
CA GLN A 420 2.95 -28.25 -19.04
C GLN A 420 2.05 -28.53 -17.82
N ARG A 421 2.64 -28.97 -16.70
CA ARG A 421 1.97 -29.28 -15.42
C ARG A 421 1.91 -28.02 -14.56
N PHE A 422 1.19 -27.00 -15.00
CA PHE A 422 1.21 -25.65 -14.42
C PHE A 422 0.65 -25.58 -13.00
N GLU A 423 -0.34 -26.37 -12.63
CA GLU A 423 -0.89 -26.42 -11.27
C GLU A 423 0.15 -26.96 -10.28
N GLU A 424 0.84 -28.04 -10.64
CA GLU A 424 1.88 -28.61 -9.81
C GLU A 424 3.12 -27.72 -9.72
N ALA A 425 3.47 -27.03 -10.81
CA ALA A 425 4.50 -25.99 -10.80
C ALA A 425 4.16 -24.84 -9.84
N ALA A 426 2.88 -24.44 -9.79
CA ALA A 426 2.40 -23.42 -8.85
C ALA A 426 2.53 -23.89 -7.39
N ASP A 427 2.21 -25.15 -7.09
CA ASP A 427 2.40 -25.73 -5.76
C ASP A 427 3.87 -25.73 -5.32
N ILE A 428 4.79 -26.11 -6.24
CA ILE A 428 6.23 -26.07 -5.95
C ILE A 428 6.73 -24.63 -5.78
N ARG A 429 6.25 -23.69 -6.59
CA ARG A 429 6.54 -22.25 -6.43
C ARG A 429 6.15 -21.76 -5.03
N ASP A 430 4.97 -22.15 -4.55
CA ASP A 430 4.47 -21.71 -3.25
C ASP A 430 5.29 -22.34 -2.10
N ARG A 431 5.73 -23.61 -2.26
CA ARG A 431 6.69 -24.26 -1.33
C ARG A 431 8.05 -23.55 -1.34
N TYR A 432 8.59 -23.24 -2.52
CA TYR A 432 9.82 -22.46 -2.65
C TYR A 432 9.74 -21.14 -1.87
N ARG A 433 8.69 -20.34 -2.14
CA ARG A 433 8.48 -19.05 -1.47
C ARG A 433 8.36 -19.19 0.04
N ALA A 434 7.66 -20.22 0.51
CA ALA A 434 7.50 -20.47 1.94
C ALA A 434 8.85 -20.81 2.62
N VAL A 435 9.65 -21.68 2.00
CA VAL A 435 10.99 -22.05 2.50
C VAL A 435 11.92 -20.82 2.46
N ALA A 436 12.00 -20.10 1.34
CA ALA A 436 12.82 -18.92 1.20
C ALA A 436 12.49 -17.86 2.26
N THR A 437 11.19 -17.57 2.45
CA THR A 437 10.74 -16.60 3.47
C THR A 437 11.12 -17.06 4.89
N ALA A 438 10.99 -18.37 5.19
CA ALA A 438 11.36 -18.89 6.50
C ALA A 438 12.87 -18.74 6.77
N LEU A 439 13.71 -19.02 5.77
CA LEU A 439 15.16 -18.84 5.84
C LEU A 439 15.57 -17.37 5.98
N GLN A 440 14.96 -16.46 5.20
CA GLN A 440 15.21 -15.02 5.31
C GLN A 440 14.89 -14.52 6.72
N ARG A 441 13.72 -14.88 7.27
CA ARG A 441 13.31 -14.47 8.62
C ARG A 441 14.23 -15.01 9.71
N ARG A 442 14.66 -16.26 9.58
CA ARG A 442 15.61 -16.86 10.54
C ARG A 442 16.95 -16.14 10.53
N ARG A 443 17.47 -15.82 9.34
CA ARG A 443 18.74 -15.09 9.17
C ARG A 443 18.64 -13.67 9.71
N ALA A 444 17.56 -12.95 9.38
CA ALA A 444 17.29 -11.62 9.91
C ALA A 444 17.26 -11.60 11.44
N TRP A 445 16.58 -12.57 12.05
CA TRP A 445 16.55 -12.71 13.50
C TRP A 445 17.94 -12.95 14.09
N GLY A 446 18.70 -13.89 13.52
CA GLY A 446 20.07 -14.17 13.98
C GLY A 446 21.00 -12.96 13.87
N ALA A 447 20.92 -12.21 12.75
CA ALA A 447 21.72 -11.01 12.55
C ALA A 447 21.37 -9.90 13.55
N LEU A 448 20.08 -9.64 13.77
CA LEU A 448 19.61 -8.64 14.74
C LEU A 448 20.01 -8.98 16.18
N ARG A 449 19.99 -10.25 16.55
CA ARG A 449 20.45 -10.68 17.88
C ARG A 449 21.96 -10.53 18.03
N ALA A 450 22.74 -11.01 17.06
CA ALA A 450 24.20 -10.89 17.09
C ALA A 450 24.67 -9.42 17.13
N ALA A 451 23.89 -8.51 16.55
CA ALA A 451 24.17 -7.08 16.59
C ALA A 451 23.88 -6.44 17.96
N GLY A 452 23.07 -7.08 18.82
CA GLY A 452 22.67 -6.52 20.11
C GLY A 452 21.82 -5.26 19.95
N THR A 453 22.31 -4.12 20.43
CA THR A 453 21.71 -2.80 20.17
C THR A 453 22.25 -2.23 18.87
N VAL A 454 21.35 -1.78 17.99
CA VAL A 454 21.68 -1.19 16.68
C VAL A 454 21.08 0.22 16.61
N TRP A 455 21.89 1.19 16.24
CA TRP A 455 21.48 2.56 15.96
C TRP A 455 21.42 2.76 14.45
N LEU A 456 20.27 3.20 13.98
CA LEU A 456 19.97 3.37 12.57
C LEU A 456 19.51 4.80 12.29
N GLU A 457 19.88 5.33 11.13
CA GLU A 457 19.46 6.65 10.66
C GLU A 457 19.25 6.60 9.15
N ASP A 458 18.20 7.24 8.67
CA ASP A 458 17.96 7.38 7.25
C ASP A 458 18.52 8.71 6.69
N ALA A 459 18.40 8.90 5.37
CA ALA A 459 18.91 10.08 4.69
C ALA A 459 18.22 11.39 5.11
N ASP A 460 17.02 11.31 5.66
CA ASP A 460 16.24 12.47 6.10
C ASP A 460 16.53 12.84 7.57
N GLY A 461 17.34 12.06 8.28
CA GLY A 461 17.67 12.23 9.70
C GLY A 461 16.66 11.58 10.64
N ASP A 462 15.74 10.78 10.12
CA ASP A 462 14.87 9.95 10.94
C ASP A 462 15.65 8.73 11.45
N GLY A 463 15.52 8.39 12.73
CA GLY A 463 16.31 7.31 13.30
C GLY A 463 15.55 6.37 14.23
N ALA A 464 16.20 5.25 14.52
CA ALA A 464 15.68 4.21 15.39
C ALA A 464 16.80 3.50 16.18
N ILE A 465 16.50 3.13 17.41
CA ILE A 465 17.33 2.25 18.24
C ILE A 465 16.62 0.91 18.36
N ILE A 466 17.31 -0.13 17.99
CA ILE A 466 16.82 -1.50 17.98
C ILE A 466 17.61 -2.30 19.02
N GLY A 467 16.93 -3.08 19.84
CA GLY A 467 17.56 -4.05 20.73
C GLY A 467 17.02 -5.44 20.46
N GLU A 468 17.86 -6.37 20.06
CA GLU A 468 17.52 -7.77 19.80
C GLU A 468 16.30 -7.95 18.85
N GLY A 469 16.23 -7.13 17.81
CA GLY A 469 15.15 -7.16 16.83
C GLY A 469 13.85 -6.47 17.27
N ARG A 470 13.87 -5.72 18.39
CA ARG A 470 12.74 -4.93 18.88
C ARG A 470 13.06 -3.44 18.80
N LEU A 471 12.07 -2.65 18.43
CA LEU A 471 12.19 -1.19 18.47
C LEU A 471 12.19 -0.72 19.94
N LEU A 472 13.28 -0.08 20.36
CA LEU A 472 13.44 0.50 21.70
C LEU A 472 13.05 1.98 21.69
N ALA A 473 13.49 2.73 20.68
CA ALA A 473 13.22 4.15 20.54
C ALA A 473 13.28 4.58 19.07
N SER A 474 12.69 5.74 18.77
CA SER A 474 12.80 6.39 17.46
C SER A 474 12.79 7.91 17.61
N TRP A 475 13.32 8.60 16.62
CA TRP A 475 13.28 10.06 16.52
C TRP A 475 13.12 10.48 15.07
N ASN A 476 12.61 11.67 14.85
CA ASN A 476 12.61 12.31 13.55
C ASN A 476 13.72 13.37 13.48
N ARG A 477 14.00 13.88 12.30
CA ARG A 477 15.03 14.89 12.01
C ARG A 477 14.97 16.15 12.91
N ASP A 478 13.78 16.47 13.46
CA ASP A 478 13.57 17.64 14.32
C ASP A 478 13.82 17.32 15.79
N GLY A 479 14.04 16.04 16.13
CA GLY A 479 14.24 15.55 17.49
C GLY A 479 15.65 15.04 17.73
N ALA A 480 16.11 15.11 18.98
CA ALA A 480 17.36 14.48 19.38
C ALA A 480 17.16 12.96 19.58
N PRO A 481 18.17 12.13 19.25
CA PRO A 481 18.13 10.72 19.60
C PRO A 481 17.99 10.54 21.11
N PRO A 482 17.06 9.70 21.59
CA PRO A 482 16.91 9.44 23.00
C PRO A 482 18.13 8.68 23.55
N LEU A 483 18.49 8.95 24.79
CA LEU A 483 19.54 8.21 25.48
C LEU A 483 19.01 6.81 25.84
N VAL A 484 19.51 5.80 25.16
CA VAL A 484 19.23 4.38 25.44
C VAL A 484 20.55 3.69 25.75
N ALA A 485 20.58 2.91 26.83
CA ALA A 485 21.77 2.13 27.17
C ALA A 485 22.03 1.07 26.08
N MET A 486 23.27 1.00 25.61
CA MET A 486 23.71 -0.06 24.71
C MET A 486 23.75 -1.38 25.49
N VAL A 487 22.92 -2.33 25.11
CA VAL A 487 22.91 -3.66 25.71
C VAL A 487 23.74 -4.61 24.83
N PRO A 488 24.71 -5.34 25.40
CA PRO A 488 25.47 -6.31 24.65
C PRO A 488 24.54 -7.42 24.11
N PRO A 489 24.92 -8.11 23.03
CA PRO A 489 24.12 -9.19 22.48
C PRO A 489 23.98 -10.33 23.49
N ASP A 490 22.77 -10.86 23.63
CA ASP A 490 22.50 -12.09 24.41
C ASP A 490 22.90 -13.31 23.57
N ALA A 491 24.08 -13.86 23.83
CA ALA A 491 24.60 -15.03 23.12
C ALA A 491 23.75 -16.28 23.38
N ASP A 492 23.13 -16.39 24.55
CA ASP A 492 22.39 -17.57 25.02
C ASP A 492 20.88 -17.51 24.70
N GLY A 493 20.41 -16.41 24.18
CA GLY A 493 18.99 -16.27 23.85
C GLY A 493 18.51 -17.15 22.68
N PRO A 494 17.19 -17.23 22.42
CA PRO A 494 16.59 -18.21 21.52
C PRO A 494 17.04 -18.01 20.06
N ALA A 495 17.45 -19.10 19.41
CA ALA A 495 17.91 -19.12 18.02
C ALA A 495 16.83 -18.73 16.99
N VAL A 496 15.56 -18.69 17.40
CA VAL A 496 14.41 -18.24 16.62
C VAL A 496 13.50 -17.36 17.46
N PRO A 497 12.68 -16.49 16.87
CA PRO A 497 11.74 -15.65 17.62
C PRO A 497 10.84 -16.49 18.53
N PRO A 498 10.66 -16.09 19.80
CA PRO A 498 9.88 -16.85 20.78
C PRO A 498 8.36 -16.79 20.52
N SER A 499 7.91 -15.83 19.71
CA SER A 499 6.50 -15.62 19.41
C SER A 499 6.29 -15.02 18.01
N VAL A 500 5.07 -15.11 17.51
CA VAL A 500 4.70 -14.47 16.22
C VAL A 500 4.84 -12.95 16.30
N PRO A 501 4.37 -12.24 17.33
CA PRO A 501 4.60 -10.79 17.44
C PRO A 501 6.08 -10.40 17.42
N ALA A 502 6.95 -11.13 18.12
CA ALA A 502 8.39 -10.87 18.09
C ALA A 502 9.00 -11.06 16.70
N ALA A 503 8.58 -12.13 15.98
CA ALA A 503 9.01 -12.36 14.61
C ALA A 503 8.54 -11.29 13.63
N GLU A 504 7.34 -10.76 13.83
CA GLU A 504 6.78 -9.71 12.98
C GLU A 504 7.44 -8.38 13.24
N GLU A 505 7.67 -8.02 14.50
CA GLU A 505 8.41 -6.82 14.86
C GLU A 505 9.83 -6.84 14.31
N ALA A 506 10.56 -7.95 14.50
CA ALA A 506 11.90 -8.14 13.93
C ALA A 506 11.90 -8.04 12.39
N HIS A 507 10.84 -8.52 11.73
CA HIS A 507 10.70 -8.39 10.28
C HIS A 507 10.45 -6.93 9.84
N LEU A 508 9.65 -6.16 10.58
CA LEU A 508 9.44 -4.72 10.33
C LEU A 508 10.75 -3.95 10.46
N VAL A 509 11.48 -4.21 11.54
CA VAL A 509 12.80 -3.61 11.81
C VAL A 509 13.79 -3.96 10.69
N TRP A 510 13.90 -5.26 10.34
CA TRP A 510 14.80 -5.71 9.29
C TRP A 510 14.49 -5.07 7.93
N ARG A 511 13.20 -4.98 7.58
CA ARG A 511 12.76 -4.34 6.35
C ARG A 511 13.10 -2.85 6.32
N TRP A 512 12.92 -2.14 7.44
CA TRP A 512 13.25 -0.73 7.53
C TRP A 512 14.77 -0.51 7.43
N MET A 513 15.57 -1.30 8.13
CA MET A 513 17.02 -1.27 8.11
C MET A 513 17.61 -1.47 6.70
N ASN A 514 16.95 -2.28 5.86
CA ASN A 514 17.39 -2.56 4.49
C ASN A 514 16.76 -1.62 3.44
N ARG A 515 16.14 -0.53 3.84
CA ARG A 515 15.66 0.49 2.89
C ARG A 515 16.85 1.26 2.31
N PRO A 516 16.76 1.68 1.02
CA PRO A 516 17.74 2.62 0.46
C PRO A 516 17.84 3.88 1.33
N GLY A 517 19.05 4.31 1.63
CA GLY A 517 19.30 5.51 2.43
C GLY A 517 19.37 5.29 3.94
N VAL A 518 18.96 4.15 4.48
CA VAL A 518 19.16 3.82 5.90
C VAL A 518 20.59 3.32 6.13
N ARG A 519 21.26 3.88 7.11
CA ARG A 519 22.63 3.50 7.52
C ARG A 519 22.66 3.02 8.96
N VAL A 520 23.55 2.11 9.24
CA VAL A 520 23.91 1.71 10.60
C VAL A 520 24.90 2.74 11.13
N VAL A 521 24.55 3.40 12.23
CA VAL A 521 25.38 4.40 12.89
C VAL A 521 26.32 3.73 13.88
N ASP A 522 25.79 2.80 14.69
CA ASP A 522 26.54 2.09 15.71
C ASP A 522 25.89 0.75 16.07
N THR A 523 26.67 -0.19 16.62
CA THR A 523 26.17 -1.48 17.15
C THR A 523 26.95 -1.90 18.38
N SER A 524 26.29 -2.54 19.34
CA SER A 524 26.95 -3.11 20.52
C SER A 524 27.58 -4.47 20.28
N GLY A 525 27.25 -5.14 19.18
CA GLY A 525 27.76 -6.44 18.79
C GLY A 525 28.10 -6.50 17.31
N THR A 526 28.12 -7.70 16.74
CA THR A 526 28.50 -7.92 15.33
C THR A 526 27.26 -8.00 14.44
N LEU A 527 27.07 -7.00 13.57
CA LEU A 527 26.06 -7.10 12.52
C LEU A 527 26.67 -7.82 11.32
N SER A 528 26.38 -9.11 11.19
CA SER A 528 26.85 -9.94 10.08
C SER A 528 25.68 -10.42 9.25
N VAL A 529 25.73 -10.17 7.96
CA VAL A 529 24.78 -10.74 6.98
C VAL A 529 25.52 -11.85 6.23
N PRO A 530 24.93 -13.06 6.09
CA PRO A 530 25.57 -14.12 5.33
C PRO A 530 25.91 -13.69 3.91
N SER A 531 27.12 -14.02 3.46
CA SER A 531 27.63 -13.65 2.13
C SER A 531 26.81 -14.23 0.96
N ARG A 532 26.06 -15.30 1.22
CA ARG A 532 25.15 -15.93 0.25
C ARG A 532 23.71 -15.55 0.56
N PRO A 533 23.07 -14.67 -0.22
CA PRO A 533 21.67 -14.30 -0.02
C PRO A 533 20.75 -15.50 -0.23
N VAL A 534 19.54 -15.42 0.32
CA VAL A 534 18.45 -16.35 -0.04
C VAL A 534 17.98 -15.97 -1.45
N PRO A 535 18.08 -16.87 -2.45
CA PRO A 535 17.67 -16.55 -3.81
C PRO A 535 16.18 -16.20 -3.89
N GLU A 536 15.87 -15.17 -4.66
CA GLU A 536 14.50 -14.83 -5.02
C GLU A 536 14.09 -15.56 -6.31
N LEU A 537 12.81 -15.90 -6.43
CA LEU A 537 12.25 -16.34 -7.70
C LEU A 537 12.07 -15.11 -8.59
N VAL A 538 12.81 -15.03 -9.65
CA VAL A 538 12.66 -14.04 -10.73
C VAL A 538 11.49 -14.42 -11.62
#